data_41c20ca67326f5fba61ddf24fc5e928c
#
_entry.id   41c20ca67326f5fba61ddf24fc5e928c
#
_cell.length_a   1.000
_cell.length_b   1.000
_cell.length_c   1.000
_cell.angle_alpha   90.00
_cell.angle_beta   90.00
_cell.angle_gamma   90.00
#
_symmetry.space_group_name_H-M   'P 1'
#
loop_
_entity.id
_entity.type
_entity.pdbx_description
1 polymer ?
#
loop_
_entity_poly.entity_id
_entity_poly.type
_entity_poly.pdbx_seq_one_letter_code
_entity_poly.pdbx_strand_id
1 'polypeptide(L)'
;MNIKSCLILASFTLMLGTTSANAQSSIEAVLTQKQLQAAKELVETERDMTLIINLDLTEEESEKFWPLYDEYRQKVREVRGRKLSLIEGYAERYRAGNVDDEFADMAVKDALKIQLETAKIRQKYWKKFRRIVPAKKAARFYQLENKMDTEVDFVLAGGIPLVES
;
A
#
# COMPACT_ATOMS: atom_id res chain seq x y z
N MET A 1 0.87 -27.00 3.31
CA MET A 1 2.18 -26.55 3.85
C MET A 1 1.92 -25.24 4.58
N ASN A 2 2.00 -25.27 5.92
CA ASN A 2 1.52 -24.22 6.80
C ASN A 2 2.47 -23.02 6.79
N ILE A 3 1.96 -21.86 6.37
CA ILE A 3 2.62 -20.57 6.60
C ILE A 3 2.36 -20.21 8.07
N LYS A 4 3.31 -20.52 8.95
CA LYS A 4 3.24 -20.08 10.33
C LYS A 4 3.58 -18.60 10.39
N SER A 5 2.57 -17.83 10.76
CA SER A 5 2.66 -16.42 11.16
C SER A 5 3.74 -16.22 12.20
N CYS A 6 4.73 -15.40 11.91
CA CYS A 6 5.66 -14.88 12.91
C CYS A 6 5.05 -13.60 13.50
N LEU A 7 4.15 -13.78 14.50
CA LEU A 7 3.66 -12.70 15.35
C LEU A 7 4.70 -12.48 16.46
N ILE A 8 5.47 -11.41 16.35
CA ILE A 8 6.28 -10.92 17.47
C ILE A 8 5.35 -10.13 18.39
N LEU A 9 4.85 -10.81 19.42
CA LEU A 9 4.17 -10.21 20.57
C LEU A 9 5.24 -9.59 21.48
N ALA A 10 5.40 -8.28 21.41
CA ALA A 10 6.09 -7.51 22.44
C ALA A 10 5.15 -7.31 23.63
N SER A 11 5.38 -8.07 24.71
CA SER A 11 4.70 -7.90 25.99
C SER A 11 5.11 -6.58 26.62
N PHE A 12 4.20 -5.61 26.65
CA PHE A 12 4.41 -4.34 27.36
C PHE A 12 3.74 -4.39 28.73
N THR A 13 4.54 -4.47 29.77
CA THR A 13 4.13 -4.49 31.17
C THR A 13 3.61 -3.10 31.56
N LEU A 14 2.37 -3.05 32.00
CA LEU A 14 1.67 -1.86 32.47
C LEU A 14 2.20 -1.44 33.85
N MET A 15 2.91 -0.32 33.95
CA MET A 15 3.17 0.40 35.20
C MET A 15 2.21 1.58 35.30
N LEU A 16 1.29 1.52 36.25
CA LEU A 16 0.42 2.63 36.66
C LEU A 16 1.24 3.71 37.36
N GLY A 17 1.39 4.85 36.73
CA GLY A 17 1.90 6.07 37.32
C GLY A 17 1.09 7.26 36.87
N THR A 18 0.30 7.86 37.76
CA THR A 18 -0.48 9.08 37.55
C THR A 18 0.43 10.28 37.40
N THR A 19 0.51 10.85 36.18
CA THR A 19 0.84 12.28 35.96
C THR A 19 0.48 12.73 34.55
N SER A 20 -0.37 13.75 34.47
CA SER A 20 -0.42 14.84 33.49
C SER A 20 -0.66 14.55 32.00
N ALA A 21 -1.69 15.15 31.49
CA ALA A 21 -2.23 15.30 30.14
C ALA A 21 -1.26 15.68 28.99
N ASN A 22 0.04 15.44 29.10
CA ASN A 22 1.07 15.73 28.09
C ASN A 22 1.77 14.49 27.51
N ALA A 23 1.31 13.28 27.87
CA ALA A 23 1.94 12.02 27.40
C ALA A 23 1.31 11.46 26.12
N GLN A 24 0.27 12.07 25.59
CA GLN A 24 -0.46 11.59 24.41
C GLN A 24 0.13 12.08 23.08
N SER A 25 1.11 12.98 23.09
CA SER A 25 1.77 13.51 21.88
C SER A 25 3.06 12.76 21.49
N SER A 26 3.43 11.69 22.18
CA SER A 26 4.76 11.07 22.02
C SER A 26 4.76 9.72 21.27
N ILE A 27 3.67 9.28 20.67
CA ILE A 27 3.61 8.04 19.89
C ILE A 27 3.53 8.32 18.37
N GLU A 28 3.52 9.55 17.95
CA GLU A 28 3.92 9.90 16.59
C GLU A 28 5.45 9.96 16.53
N ALA A 29 6.08 8.80 16.55
CA ALA A 29 7.44 8.69 16.05
C ALA A 29 7.37 9.02 14.56
N VAL A 30 7.59 10.29 14.24
CA VAL A 30 7.75 10.75 12.85
C VAL A 30 8.91 9.95 12.29
N LEU A 31 8.58 8.92 11.50
CA LEU A 31 9.58 8.16 10.77
C LEU A 31 10.43 9.16 10.01
N THR A 32 11.73 9.16 10.27
CA THR A 32 12.64 10.02 9.51
C THR A 32 12.52 9.67 8.03
N GLN A 33 12.80 10.60 7.14
CA GLN A 33 12.79 10.37 5.68
C GLN A 33 13.59 9.12 5.32
N LYS A 34 14.71 8.87 6.02
CA LYS A 34 15.55 7.68 5.83
C LYS A 34 14.83 6.39 6.23
N GLN A 35 14.12 6.39 7.37
CA GLN A 35 13.35 5.21 7.82
C GLN A 35 12.16 4.93 6.90
N LEU A 36 11.48 5.96 6.43
CA LEU A 36 10.39 5.82 5.46
C LEU A 36 10.90 5.27 4.12
N GLN A 37 12.06 5.73 3.65
CA GLN A 37 12.67 5.22 2.43
C GLN A 37 13.09 3.76 2.58
N ALA A 38 13.74 3.40 3.69
CA ALA A 38 14.11 2.01 3.98
C ALA A 38 12.88 1.08 4.07
N ALA A 39 11.79 1.54 4.68
CA ALA A 39 10.54 0.79 4.73
C ALA A 39 9.94 0.57 3.33
N LYS A 40 9.96 1.59 2.46
CA LYS A 40 9.51 1.47 1.07
C LYS A 40 10.34 0.45 0.29
N GLU A 41 11.67 0.50 0.42
CA GLU A 41 12.58 -0.43 -0.24
C GLU A 41 12.37 -1.87 0.23
N LEU A 42 12.15 -2.06 1.53
CA LEU A 42 11.85 -3.39 2.10
C LEU A 42 10.55 -3.96 1.52
N VAL A 43 9.49 -3.17 1.48
CA VAL A 43 8.18 -3.59 0.91
C VAL A 43 8.31 -3.95 -0.57
N GLU A 44 9.06 -3.19 -1.36
CA GLU A 44 9.27 -3.53 -2.78
C GLU A 44 10.11 -4.81 -2.93
N THR A 45 11.16 -4.98 -2.12
CA THR A 45 11.99 -6.20 -2.13
C THR A 45 11.19 -7.44 -1.74
N GLU A 46 10.37 -7.38 -0.70
CA GLU A 46 9.49 -8.50 -0.29
C GLU A 46 8.48 -8.84 -1.38
N ARG A 47 7.98 -7.85 -2.11
CA ARG A 47 7.08 -8.03 -3.24
C ARG A 47 7.74 -8.80 -4.37
N ASP A 48 8.95 -8.39 -4.77
CA ASP A 48 9.71 -9.04 -5.83
C ASP A 48 10.05 -10.50 -5.46
N MET A 49 10.51 -10.72 -4.22
CA MET A 49 10.78 -12.07 -3.71
C MET A 49 9.51 -12.94 -3.70
N THR A 50 8.37 -12.38 -3.34
CA THR A 50 7.08 -13.08 -3.38
C THR A 50 6.74 -13.52 -4.80
N LEU A 51 6.96 -12.69 -5.80
CA LEU A 51 6.71 -13.02 -7.19
C LEU A 51 7.70 -14.07 -7.71
N ILE A 52 9.00 -13.91 -7.43
CA ILE A 52 10.06 -14.85 -7.83
C ILE A 52 9.74 -16.27 -7.34
N ILE A 53 9.40 -16.40 -6.05
CA ILE A 53 9.12 -17.71 -5.43
C ILE A 53 7.84 -18.34 -5.96
N ASN A 54 6.84 -17.54 -6.32
CA ASN A 54 5.49 -18.04 -6.57
C ASN A 54 5.10 -18.12 -8.05
N LEU A 55 5.79 -17.47 -8.98
CA LEU A 55 5.36 -17.46 -10.39
C LEU A 55 5.92 -18.58 -11.23
N ASP A 56 7.03 -19.21 -10.81
CA ASP A 56 7.70 -20.30 -11.53
C ASP A 56 7.88 -19.95 -13.03
N LEU A 57 8.48 -18.78 -13.28
CA LEU A 57 8.76 -18.31 -14.64
C LEU A 57 9.93 -19.09 -15.24
N THR A 58 9.83 -19.46 -16.52
CA THR A 58 10.99 -19.93 -17.28
C THR A 58 11.96 -18.76 -17.50
N GLU A 59 13.20 -19.07 -17.91
CA GLU A 59 14.19 -18.04 -18.22
C GLU A 59 13.68 -17.08 -19.30
N GLU A 60 13.12 -17.61 -20.39
CA GLU A 60 12.54 -16.80 -21.48
C GLU A 60 11.35 -15.94 -21.01
N GLU A 61 10.49 -16.46 -20.13
CA GLU A 61 9.39 -15.69 -19.54
C GLU A 61 9.91 -14.59 -18.64
N SER A 62 10.93 -14.87 -17.81
CA SER A 62 11.55 -13.93 -16.88
C SER A 62 12.18 -12.74 -17.59
N GLU A 63 12.95 -12.98 -18.67
CA GLU A 63 13.58 -11.93 -19.46
C GLU A 63 12.57 -10.88 -19.98
N LYS A 64 11.35 -11.32 -20.32
CA LYS A 64 10.29 -10.46 -20.83
C LYS A 64 9.39 -9.91 -19.72
N PHE A 65 9.23 -10.67 -18.63
CA PHE A 65 8.33 -10.34 -17.53
C PHE A 65 8.85 -9.16 -16.69
N TRP A 66 10.10 -9.22 -16.23
CA TRP A 66 10.64 -8.25 -15.29
C TRP A 66 10.69 -6.82 -15.83
N PRO A 67 11.16 -6.55 -17.07
CA PRO A 67 11.10 -5.20 -17.62
C PRO A 67 9.67 -4.65 -17.72
N LEU A 68 8.70 -5.51 -18.06
CA LEU A 68 7.30 -5.11 -18.09
C LEU A 68 6.73 -4.89 -16.69
N TYR A 69 7.17 -5.68 -15.71
CA TYR A 69 6.79 -5.52 -14.32
C TYR A 69 7.29 -4.20 -13.75
N ASP A 70 8.53 -3.81 -14.02
CA ASP A 70 9.09 -2.53 -13.62
C ASP A 70 8.29 -1.34 -14.19
N GLU A 71 7.94 -1.40 -15.49
CA GLU A 71 7.08 -0.40 -16.14
C GLU A 71 5.70 -0.32 -15.44
N TYR A 72 5.10 -1.46 -15.15
CA TYR A 72 3.83 -1.56 -14.43
C TYR A 72 3.94 -0.98 -13.02
N ARG A 73 4.96 -1.36 -12.26
CA ARG A 73 5.19 -0.88 -10.89
C ARG A 73 5.42 0.62 -10.83
N GLN A 74 6.15 1.17 -11.79
CA GLN A 74 6.31 2.62 -11.88
C GLN A 74 4.95 3.32 -11.99
N LYS A 75 4.06 2.86 -12.87
CA LYS A 75 2.73 3.45 -13.03
C LYS A 75 1.86 3.29 -11.80
N VAL A 76 1.92 2.15 -11.13
CA VAL A 76 1.20 1.93 -9.87
C VAL A 76 1.74 2.84 -8.76
N ARG A 77 3.07 3.00 -8.65
CA ARG A 77 3.69 3.91 -7.67
C ARG A 77 3.28 5.37 -7.86
N GLU A 78 3.20 5.85 -9.13
CA GLU A 78 2.72 7.20 -9.44
C GLU A 78 1.30 7.45 -8.90
N VAL A 79 0.40 6.50 -9.10
CA VAL A 79 -0.99 6.61 -8.61
C VAL A 79 -1.08 6.45 -7.10
N ARG A 80 -0.30 5.51 -6.54
CA ARG A 80 -0.23 5.30 -5.08
C ARG A 80 0.32 6.54 -4.36
N GLY A 81 1.30 7.23 -4.93
CA GLY A 81 1.79 8.50 -4.40
C GLY A 81 0.68 9.53 -4.23
N ARG A 82 -0.19 9.68 -5.23
CA ARG A 82 -1.35 10.58 -5.13
C ARG A 82 -2.36 10.14 -4.06
N LYS A 83 -2.59 8.83 -3.90
CA LYS A 83 -3.42 8.29 -2.81
C LYS A 83 -2.87 8.68 -1.45
N LEU A 84 -1.55 8.52 -1.25
CA LEU A 84 -0.90 8.89 0.00
C LEU A 84 -1.01 10.40 0.27
N SER A 85 -0.74 11.24 -0.73
CA SER A 85 -0.89 12.70 -0.58
C SER A 85 -2.33 13.11 -0.25
N LEU A 86 -3.33 12.42 -0.82
CA LEU A 86 -4.73 12.66 -0.47
C LEU A 86 -5.03 12.30 1.00
N ILE A 87 -4.51 11.16 1.47
CA ILE A 87 -4.66 10.71 2.86
C ILE A 87 -3.96 11.68 3.82
N GLU A 88 -2.75 12.12 3.50
CA GLU A 88 -1.98 13.09 4.28
C GLU A 88 -2.74 14.42 4.39
N GLY A 89 -3.22 14.96 3.27
CA GLY A 89 -4.00 16.20 3.25
C GLY A 89 -5.32 16.09 4.04
N TYR A 90 -5.97 14.94 3.97
CA TYR A 90 -7.16 14.66 4.79
C TYR A 90 -6.81 14.65 6.28
N ALA A 91 -5.75 13.92 6.66
CA ALA A 91 -5.33 13.80 8.05
C ALA A 91 -4.93 15.17 8.65
N GLU A 92 -4.28 16.05 7.88
CA GLU A 92 -3.95 17.40 8.30
C GLU A 92 -5.21 18.25 8.58
N ARG A 93 -6.18 18.24 7.66
CA ARG A 93 -7.45 18.97 7.83
C ARG A 93 -8.29 18.42 8.98
N TYR A 94 -8.33 17.10 9.12
CA TYR A 94 -9.04 16.44 10.22
C TYR A 94 -8.49 16.89 11.59
N ARG A 95 -7.15 16.88 11.76
CA ARG A 95 -6.51 17.34 13.01
C ARG A 95 -6.77 18.82 13.29
N ALA A 96 -6.92 19.62 12.25
CA ALA A 96 -7.22 21.04 12.36
C ALA A 96 -8.71 21.37 12.57
N GLY A 97 -9.60 20.36 12.54
CA GLY A 97 -11.05 20.53 12.59
C GLY A 97 -11.63 21.26 11.37
N ASN A 98 -10.96 21.17 10.22
CA ASN A 98 -11.26 21.92 9.00
C ASN A 98 -11.70 21.01 7.83
N VAL A 99 -12.40 19.92 8.12
CA VAL A 99 -13.01 19.06 7.10
C VAL A 99 -14.44 19.58 6.87
N ASP A 100 -14.57 20.48 5.93
CA ASP A 100 -15.86 21.01 5.48
C ASP A 100 -16.47 20.13 4.35
N ASP A 101 -17.72 20.41 3.99
CA ASP A 101 -18.47 19.67 2.96
C ASP A 101 -17.77 19.72 1.59
N GLU A 102 -17.17 20.87 1.23
CA GLU A 102 -16.49 21.05 -0.06
C GLU A 102 -15.24 20.16 -0.13
N PHE A 103 -14.45 20.16 0.93
CA PHE A 103 -13.26 19.32 1.02
C PHE A 103 -13.64 17.82 1.06
N ALA A 104 -14.66 17.45 1.82
CA ALA A 104 -15.11 16.08 1.91
C ALA A 104 -15.57 15.55 0.53
N ASP A 105 -16.37 16.32 -0.22
CA ASP A 105 -16.81 15.99 -1.58
C ASP A 105 -15.62 15.86 -2.54
N MET A 106 -14.67 16.81 -2.51
CA MET A 106 -13.44 16.76 -3.31
C MET A 106 -12.61 15.51 -2.99
N ALA A 107 -12.40 15.20 -1.71
CA ALA A 107 -11.60 14.06 -1.28
C ALA A 107 -12.18 12.72 -1.77
N VAL A 108 -13.50 12.56 -1.70
CA VAL A 108 -14.19 11.36 -2.23
C VAL A 108 -14.05 11.27 -3.75
N LYS A 109 -14.24 12.37 -4.48
CA LYS A 109 -14.08 12.41 -5.94
C LYS A 109 -12.65 12.02 -6.37
N ASP A 110 -11.65 12.54 -5.68
CA ASP A 110 -10.25 12.22 -5.97
C ASP A 110 -9.92 10.77 -5.59
N ALA A 111 -10.43 10.25 -4.49
CA ALA A 111 -10.27 8.84 -4.12
C ALA A 111 -10.87 7.90 -5.20
N LEU A 112 -12.07 8.18 -5.67
CA LEU A 112 -12.72 7.40 -6.74
C LEU A 112 -11.95 7.48 -8.07
N LYS A 113 -11.44 8.66 -8.43
CA LYS A 113 -10.61 8.86 -9.62
C LYS A 113 -9.31 8.04 -9.55
N ILE A 114 -8.65 8.02 -8.39
CA ILE A 114 -7.45 7.23 -8.14
C ILE A 114 -7.74 5.73 -8.27
N GLN A 115 -8.86 5.24 -7.72
CA GLN A 115 -9.27 3.85 -7.85
C GLN A 115 -9.53 3.46 -9.31
N LEU A 116 -10.25 4.30 -10.04
CA LEU A 116 -10.55 4.07 -11.46
C LEU A 116 -9.26 4.03 -12.30
N GLU A 117 -8.33 4.93 -12.06
CA GLU A 117 -7.04 4.97 -12.76
C GLU A 117 -6.20 3.73 -12.46
N THR A 118 -6.15 3.31 -11.19
CA THR A 118 -5.50 2.06 -10.79
C THR A 118 -6.09 0.86 -11.55
N ALA A 119 -7.41 0.77 -11.63
CA ALA A 119 -8.09 -0.30 -12.37
C ALA A 119 -7.74 -0.28 -13.87
N LYS A 120 -7.69 0.90 -14.49
CA LYS A 120 -7.29 1.06 -15.90
C LYS A 120 -5.84 0.63 -16.15
N ILE A 121 -4.92 0.97 -15.25
CA ILE A 121 -3.52 0.54 -15.33
C ILE A 121 -3.46 -0.99 -15.26
N ARG A 122 -4.10 -1.61 -14.26
CA ARG A 122 -4.16 -3.07 -14.11
C ARG A 122 -4.72 -3.75 -15.35
N GLN A 123 -5.81 -3.24 -15.92
CA GLN A 123 -6.42 -3.77 -17.13
C GLN A 123 -5.50 -3.66 -18.35
N LYS A 124 -4.80 -2.52 -18.52
CA LYS A 124 -3.84 -2.31 -19.60
C LYS A 124 -2.69 -3.31 -19.52
N TYR A 125 -2.09 -3.45 -18.33
CA TYR A 125 -0.93 -4.32 -18.14
C TYR A 125 -1.29 -5.80 -18.11
N TRP A 126 -2.48 -6.17 -17.64
CA TRP A 126 -3.02 -7.53 -17.79
C TRP A 126 -2.91 -8.03 -19.23
N LYS A 127 -3.32 -7.22 -20.21
CA LYS A 127 -3.24 -7.58 -21.63
C LYS A 127 -1.81 -7.77 -22.11
N LYS A 128 -0.84 -7.03 -21.55
CA LYS A 128 0.58 -7.16 -21.88
C LYS A 128 1.15 -8.44 -21.27
N PHE A 129 0.93 -8.70 -19.97
CA PHE A 129 1.40 -9.90 -19.28
C PHE A 129 0.85 -11.18 -19.92
N ARG A 130 -0.42 -11.17 -20.34
CA ARG A 130 -1.04 -12.32 -21.06
C ARG A 130 -0.39 -12.67 -22.39
N ARG A 131 0.44 -11.83 -22.95
CA ARG A 131 1.22 -12.12 -24.16
C ARG A 131 2.59 -12.71 -23.85
N ILE A 132 3.04 -12.59 -22.62
CA ILE A 132 4.36 -13.04 -22.17
C ILE A 132 4.27 -14.40 -21.48
N VAL A 133 3.26 -14.58 -20.62
CA VAL A 133 3.12 -15.81 -19.82
C VAL A 133 1.75 -16.47 -20.01
N PRO A 134 1.65 -17.80 -19.79
CA PRO A 134 0.37 -18.52 -19.84
C PRO A 134 -0.70 -17.91 -18.90
N ALA A 135 -1.98 -18.15 -19.24
CA ALA A 135 -3.12 -17.59 -18.49
C ALA A 135 -3.05 -17.87 -16.99
N LYS A 136 -2.67 -19.09 -16.61
CA LYS A 136 -2.58 -19.49 -15.20
C LYS A 136 -1.51 -18.71 -14.45
N LYS A 137 -0.32 -18.50 -15.04
CA LYS A 137 0.76 -17.70 -14.44
C LYS A 137 0.37 -16.23 -14.34
N ALA A 138 -0.23 -15.66 -15.39
CA ALA A 138 -0.73 -14.27 -15.35
C ALA A 138 -1.83 -14.07 -14.29
N ALA A 139 -2.76 -15.04 -14.15
CA ALA A 139 -3.78 -14.99 -13.11
C ALA A 139 -3.17 -15.07 -11.71
N ARG A 140 -2.17 -15.95 -11.52
CA ARG A 140 -1.44 -16.06 -10.25
C ARG A 140 -0.69 -14.77 -9.90
N PHE A 141 -0.03 -14.16 -10.89
CA PHE A 141 0.58 -12.83 -10.74
C PHE A 141 -0.44 -11.80 -10.26
N TYR A 142 -1.59 -11.69 -10.93
CA TYR A 142 -2.64 -10.76 -10.54
C TYR A 142 -3.14 -11.01 -9.10
N GLN A 143 -3.32 -12.28 -8.72
CA GLN A 143 -3.75 -12.64 -7.37
C GLN A 143 -2.72 -12.26 -6.31
N LEU A 144 -1.43 -12.45 -6.58
CA LEU A 144 -0.35 -12.06 -5.67
C LEU A 144 -0.29 -10.53 -5.50
N GLU A 145 -0.30 -9.79 -6.60
CA GLU A 145 -0.35 -8.33 -6.58
C GLU A 145 -1.56 -7.81 -5.79
N ASN A 146 -2.74 -8.40 -6.04
CA ASN A 146 -3.96 -8.00 -5.33
C ASN A 146 -3.89 -8.29 -3.83
N LYS A 147 -3.31 -9.42 -3.41
CA LYS A 147 -3.13 -9.73 -1.98
C LYS A 147 -2.23 -8.70 -1.31
N MET A 148 -1.05 -8.46 -1.87
CA MET A 148 -0.08 -7.51 -1.32
C MET A 148 -0.64 -6.07 -1.27
N ASP A 149 -1.40 -5.67 -2.29
CA ASP A 149 -2.05 -4.36 -2.32
C ASP A 149 -3.18 -4.26 -1.28
N THR A 150 -3.96 -5.32 -1.09
CA THR A 150 -5.04 -5.36 -0.09
C THR A 150 -4.51 -5.26 1.34
N GLU A 151 -3.37 -5.88 1.65
CA GLU A 151 -2.72 -5.79 2.96
C GLU A 151 -2.31 -4.34 3.27
N VAL A 152 -1.68 -3.67 2.30
CA VAL A 152 -1.31 -2.25 2.44
C VAL A 152 -2.55 -1.36 2.57
N ASP A 153 -3.56 -1.59 1.74
CA ASP A 153 -4.79 -0.81 1.74
C ASP A 153 -5.59 -0.99 3.04
N PHE A 154 -5.57 -2.18 3.63
CA PHE A 154 -6.18 -2.45 4.94
C PHE A 154 -5.51 -1.65 6.06
N VAL A 155 -4.19 -1.63 6.09
CA VAL A 155 -3.43 -0.84 7.09
C VAL A 155 -3.71 0.66 6.93
N LEU A 156 -3.71 1.16 5.68
CA LEU A 156 -4.00 2.58 5.41
C LEU A 156 -5.43 2.95 5.81
N ALA A 157 -6.41 2.10 5.47
CA ALA A 157 -7.82 2.36 5.81
C ALA A 157 -8.05 2.41 7.32
N GLY A 158 -7.36 1.56 8.10
CA GLY A 158 -7.45 1.56 9.56
C GLY A 158 -6.91 2.84 10.21
N GLY A 159 -6.02 3.56 9.52
CA GLY A 159 -5.46 4.83 10.01
C GLY A 159 -6.26 6.08 9.61
N ILE A 160 -7.30 5.97 8.78
CA ILE A 160 -8.10 7.12 8.33
C ILE A 160 -9.30 7.29 9.25
N PRO A 161 -9.42 8.40 10.02
CA PRO A 161 -10.58 8.66 10.85
C PRO A 161 -11.82 8.96 9.99
N LEU A 162 -13.00 8.67 10.54
CA LEU A 162 -14.25 9.02 9.88
C LEU A 162 -14.52 10.53 9.96
N VAL A 163 -15.14 11.08 8.93
CA VAL A 163 -15.65 12.46 8.97
C VAL A 163 -16.66 12.59 10.11
N GLU A 164 -16.50 13.62 10.93
CA GLU A 164 -17.44 13.93 11.99
C GLU A 164 -18.72 14.54 11.38
N SER A 165 -19.90 14.04 11.79
CA SER A 165 -21.21 14.51 11.34
C SER A 165 -21.77 15.60 12.23
#